data_e9a8080cafef857b0e542cea9b9a7a53
#
_entry.id   e9a8080cafef857b0e542cea9b9a7a53
#
_cell.length_a   1.000
_cell.length_b   1.000
_cell.length_c   1.000
_cell.angle_alpha   90.00
_cell.angle_beta   90.00
_cell.angle_gamma   90.00
#
_symmetry.space_group_name_H-M   'P 1'
#
loop_
_entity.id
_entity.type
_entity.pdbx_description
1 polymer ?
#
loop_
_entity_poly.entity_id
_entity_poly.type
_entity_poly.pdbx_seq_one_letter_code
_entity_poly.pdbx_strand_id
1 'polypeptide(L)'
;NPYIQDVARLYASSFQRLCELPAIHSLEDNDVFTHELRELVHEHADLVPTLARGFMECKMYMDNERISRFLNAALHSRIGIRLIAEQHLALTESAHKARNSDDLASTTTSPTSVGIIDTQMSPVEVIQQSGAYVQALCEATFEMAPVIQFEGDLDARTVGIPVHLDYVMTELLKNSFRATTEM
;
A
#
# COMPACT_ATOMS: atom_id res chain seq x y z
N ASN A 1 16.01 21.67 -6.63
CA ASN A 1 14.58 21.64 -6.37
C ASN A 1 14.34 21.24 -4.92
N PRO A 2 13.58 22.03 -4.13
CA PRO A 2 13.36 21.76 -2.71
C PRO A 2 12.64 20.44 -2.46
N TYR A 3 11.61 20.10 -3.22
CA TYR A 3 10.86 18.85 -3.04
C TYR A 3 11.73 17.60 -3.15
N ILE A 4 12.64 17.56 -4.14
CA ILE A 4 13.56 16.42 -4.31
C ILE A 4 14.57 16.38 -3.15
N GLN A 5 15.03 17.54 -2.66
CA GLN A 5 15.93 17.60 -1.53
C GLN A 5 15.26 17.16 -0.21
N ASP A 6 13.99 17.52 -0.02
CA ASP A 6 13.21 17.10 1.16
C ASP A 6 13.03 15.58 1.18
N VAL A 7 12.71 14.98 0.03
CA VAL A 7 12.65 13.52 -0.09
C VAL A 7 14.00 12.87 0.20
N ALA A 8 15.10 13.42 -0.34
CA ALA A 8 16.43 12.89 -0.07
C ALA A 8 16.81 12.98 1.42
N ARG A 9 16.48 14.10 2.09
CA ARG A 9 16.68 14.25 3.53
C ARG A 9 15.86 13.28 4.35
N LEU A 10 14.59 13.07 3.96
CA LEU A 10 13.69 12.12 4.62
C LEU A 10 14.27 10.70 4.58
N TYR A 11 14.73 10.24 3.42
CA TYR A 11 15.39 8.92 3.31
C TYR A 11 16.67 8.83 4.13
N ALA A 12 17.52 9.85 4.09
CA ALA A 12 18.75 9.87 4.87
C ALA A 12 18.50 9.84 6.38
N SER A 13 17.53 10.62 6.86
CA SER A 13 17.10 10.64 8.26
C SER A 13 16.53 9.29 8.68
N SER A 14 15.63 8.71 7.87
CA SER A 14 15.04 7.40 8.16
C SER A 14 16.07 6.29 8.22
N PHE A 15 17.04 6.30 7.32
CA PHE A 15 18.14 5.34 7.33
C PHE A 15 19.00 5.50 8.59
N GLN A 16 19.31 6.73 8.99
CA GLN A 16 20.09 7.00 10.21
C GLN A 16 19.34 6.50 11.44
N ARG A 17 18.04 6.81 11.58
CA ARG A 17 17.19 6.36 12.69
C ARG A 17 17.19 4.82 12.80
N LEU A 18 17.03 4.11 11.68
CA LEU A 18 17.09 2.65 11.67
C LEU A 18 18.46 2.09 12.08
N CYS A 19 19.56 2.75 11.69
CA CYS A 19 20.90 2.33 12.08
C CYS A 19 21.22 2.59 13.57
N GLU A 20 20.55 3.54 14.19
CA GLU A 20 20.70 3.88 15.61
C GLU A 20 19.90 2.98 16.54
N LEU A 21 18.95 2.18 16.00
CA LEU A 21 18.19 1.24 16.79
C LEU A 21 19.05 0.08 17.31
N PRO A 22 18.84 -0.35 18.55
CA PRO A 22 19.54 -1.50 19.11
C PRO A 22 19.13 -2.80 18.37
N ALA A 23 20.00 -3.79 18.41
CA ALA A 23 19.66 -5.13 17.93
C ALA A 23 18.49 -5.71 18.73
N ILE A 24 17.56 -6.36 18.03
CA ILE A 24 16.36 -6.94 18.62
C ILE A 24 16.75 -8.27 19.27
N HIS A 25 16.67 -8.34 20.60
CA HIS A 25 16.95 -9.54 21.40
C HIS A 25 15.75 -9.97 22.25
N SER A 26 14.77 -9.11 22.41
CA SER A 26 13.57 -9.34 23.22
C SER A 26 12.31 -8.85 22.49
N LEU A 27 11.14 -9.19 23.04
CA LEU A 27 9.86 -8.65 22.54
C LEU A 27 9.73 -7.16 22.81
N GLU A 28 10.32 -6.67 23.88
CA GLU A 28 10.34 -5.26 24.23
C GLU A 28 11.16 -4.45 23.21
N ASP A 29 12.31 -4.98 22.77
CA ASP A 29 13.11 -4.38 21.68
C ASP A 29 12.31 -4.40 20.37
N ASN A 30 11.58 -5.48 20.10
CA ASN A 30 10.72 -5.57 18.91
C ASN A 30 9.59 -4.54 18.94
N ASP A 31 9.03 -4.24 20.11
CA ASP A 31 7.98 -3.23 20.26
C ASP A 31 8.53 -1.83 19.98
N VAL A 32 9.73 -1.52 20.47
CA VAL A 32 10.44 -0.28 20.17
C VAL A 32 10.70 -0.15 18.66
N PHE A 33 11.24 -1.18 18.04
CA PHE A 33 11.47 -1.23 16.59
C PHE A 33 10.17 -1.05 15.79
N THR A 34 9.11 -1.73 16.20
CA THR A 34 7.80 -1.69 15.56
C THR A 34 7.17 -0.31 15.65
N HIS A 35 7.32 0.38 16.79
CA HIS A 35 6.88 1.77 16.95
C HIS A 35 7.61 2.70 15.98
N GLU A 36 8.93 2.64 15.96
CA GLU A 36 9.75 3.44 15.06
C GLU A 36 9.44 3.18 13.58
N LEU A 37 9.28 1.91 13.22
CA LEU A 37 8.93 1.53 11.85
C LEU A 37 7.55 2.08 11.43
N ARG A 38 6.58 2.12 12.34
CA ARG A 38 5.24 2.69 12.07
C ARG A 38 5.33 4.19 11.80
N GLU A 39 6.12 4.92 12.60
CA GLU A 39 6.36 6.35 12.38
C GLU A 39 7.01 6.60 11.01
N LEU A 40 8.04 5.83 10.66
CA LEU A 40 8.71 5.93 9.37
C LEU A 40 7.74 5.66 8.21
N VAL A 41 6.91 4.64 8.29
CA VAL A 41 5.90 4.35 7.26
C VAL A 41 4.92 5.52 7.09
N HIS A 42 4.52 6.15 8.19
CA HIS A 42 3.63 7.30 8.18
C HIS A 42 4.30 8.54 7.56
N GLU A 43 5.51 8.88 7.98
CA GLU A 43 6.28 10.01 7.46
C GLU A 43 6.51 9.92 5.94
N HIS A 44 6.62 8.71 5.42
CA HIS A 44 6.80 8.46 3.99
C HIS A 44 5.50 8.45 3.16
N ALA A 45 4.34 8.73 3.73
CA ALA A 45 3.05 8.64 3.03
C ALA A 45 3.01 9.52 1.76
N ASP A 46 3.42 10.78 1.87
CA ASP A 46 3.33 11.80 0.81
C ASP A 46 4.56 11.87 -0.11
N LEU A 47 5.43 10.87 -0.04
CA LEU A 47 6.69 10.88 -0.80
C LEU A 47 6.45 10.88 -2.32
N VAL A 48 5.50 10.08 -2.82
CA VAL A 48 5.25 9.96 -4.26
C VAL A 48 4.70 11.26 -4.85
N PRO A 49 3.65 11.89 -4.29
CA PRO A 49 3.20 13.20 -4.73
C PRO A 49 4.30 14.27 -4.70
N THR A 50 5.13 14.28 -3.65
CA THR A 50 6.24 15.21 -3.49
C THR A 50 7.30 15.05 -4.57
N LEU A 51 7.70 13.80 -4.88
CA LEU A 51 8.61 13.50 -5.98
C LEU A 51 8.01 13.90 -7.33
N ALA A 52 6.74 13.56 -7.58
CA ALA A 52 6.07 13.89 -8.83
C ALA A 52 6.09 15.42 -9.07
N ARG A 53 5.75 16.21 -8.04
CA ARG A 53 5.81 17.66 -8.09
C ARG A 53 7.22 18.18 -8.36
N GLY A 54 8.22 17.65 -7.65
CA GLY A 54 9.62 18.04 -7.83
C GLY A 54 10.12 17.78 -9.24
N PHE A 55 9.80 16.64 -9.83
CA PHE A 55 10.20 16.31 -11.20
C PHE A 55 9.42 17.07 -12.26
N MET A 56 8.15 17.38 -12.03
CA MET A 56 7.39 18.27 -12.91
C MET A 56 8.06 19.65 -13.05
N GLU A 57 8.53 20.23 -11.95
CA GLU A 57 9.25 21.51 -11.96
C GLU A 57 10.63 21.41 -12.64
N CYS A 58 11.27 20.23 -12.60
CA CYS A 58 12.58 20.01 -13.21
C CYS A 58 12.52 19.55 -14.68
N LYS A 59 11.33 19.29 -15.22
CA LYS A 59 11.14 18.71 -16.56
C LYS A 59 11.83 19.50 -17.68
N MET A 60 11.97 20.82 -17.54
CA MET A 60 12.64 21.66 -18.54
C MET A 60 14.18 21.51 -18.52
N TYR A 61 14.75 20.96 -17.45
CA TYR A 61 16.20 20.89 -17.25
C TYR A 61 16.74 19.46 -17.30
N MET A 62 15.86 18.46 -17.41
CA MET A 62 16.23 17.06 -17.38
C MET A 62 15.56 16.30 -18.52
N ASP A 63 16.29 15.33 -19.06
CA ASP A 63 15.75 14.41 -20.05
C ASP A 63 14.66 13.52 -19.44
N ASN A 64 13.53 13.39 -20.15
CA ASN A 64 12.37 12.63 -19.72
C ASN A 64 12.70 11.15 -19.47
N GLU A 65 13.61 10.56 -20.25
CA GLU A 65 14.01 9.16 -20.09
C GLU A 65 14.77 8.96 -18.77
N ARG A 66 15.64 9.89 -18.40
CA ARG A 66 16.36 9.84 -17.12
C ARG A 66 15.42 10.00 -15.93
N ILE A 67 14.45 10.92 -16.04
CA ILE A 67 13.42 11.10 -15.01
C ILE A 67 12.62 9.82 -14.84
N SER A 68 12.11 9.24 -15.93
CA SER A 68 11.32 8.01 -15.89
C SER A 68 12.10 6.84 -15.30
N ARG A 69 13.35 6.67 -15.68
CA ARG A 69 14.22 5.60 -15.16
C ARG A 69 14.45 5.75 -13.66
N PHE A 70 14.72 6.97 -13.20
CA PHE A 70 14.89 7.26 -11.78
C PHE A 70 13.61 7.01 -10.99
N LEU A 71 12.48 7.54 -11.47
CA LEU A 71 11.19 7.37 -10.79
C LEU A 71 10.78 5.89 -10.72
N ASN A 72 10.95 5.13 -11.79
CA ASN A 72 10.67 3.70 -11.79
C ASN A 72 11.52 2.96 -10.76
N ALA A 73 12.81 3.24 -10.69
CA ALA A 73 13.70 2.62 -9.70
C ALA A 73 13.32 3.01 -8.26
N ALA A 74 13.03 4.29 -8.02
CA ALA A 74 12.65 4.79 -6.71
C ALA A 74 11.30 4.23 -6.25
N LEU A 75 10.30 4.17 -7.13
CA LEU A 75 8.98 3.59 -6.84
C LEU A 75 9.10 2.08 -6.57
N HIS A 76 9.89 1.36 -7.36
CA HIS A 76 10.10 -0.07 -7.16
C HIS A 76 10.74 -0.37 -5.79
N SER A 77 11.79 0.37 -5.44
CA SER A 77 12.44 0.28 -4.12
C SER A 77 11.47 0.62 -2.99
N ARG A 78 10.67 1.69 -3.14
CA ARG A 78 9.66 2.10 -2.16
C ARG A 78 8.62 1.00 -1.91
N ILE A 79 8.09 0.40 -2.97
CA ILE A 79 7.09 -0.68 -2.85
C ILE A 79 7.67 -1.84 -2.04
N GLY A 80 8.90 -2.25 -2.34
CA GLY A 80 9.57 -3.33 -1.60
C GLY A 80 9.79 -3.02 -0.13
N ILE A 81 10.30 -1.82 0.19
CA ILE A 81 10.52 -1.38 1.57
C ILE A 81 9.21 -1.34 2.34
N ARG A 82 8.17 -0.73 1.76
CA ARG A 82 6.85 -0.62 2.38
C ARG A 82 6.22 -1.99 2.64
N LEU A 83 6.33 -2.90 1.68
CA LEU A 83 5.83 -4.26 1.80
C LEU A 83 6.44 -5.00 3.00
N ILE A 84 7.77 -4.92 3.14
CA ILE A 84 8.49 -5.54 4.27
C ILE A 84 8.07 -4.91 5.60
N ALA A 85 7.96 -3.58 5.63
CA ALA A 85 7.55 -2.85 6.83
C ALA A 85 6.11 -3.21 7.24
N GLU A 86 5.16 -3.16 6.33
CA GLU A 86 3.75 -3.51 6.58
C GLU A 86 3.59 -4.97 7.02
N GLN A 87 4.35 -5.89 6.41
CA GLN A 87 4.35 -7.29 6.82
C GLN A 87 4.86 -7.44 8.27
N HIS A 88 5.95 -6.78 8.63
CA HIS A 88 6.46 -6.80 10.00
C HIS A 88 5.42 -6.26 11.00
N LEU A 89 4.83 -5.10 10.71
CA LEU A 89 3.80 -4.49 11.56
C LEU A 89 2.61 -5.43 11.76
N ALA A 90 2.10 -6.05 10.70
CA ALA A 90 0.97 -6.95 10.75
C ALA A 90 1.28 -8.25 11.52
N LEU A 91 2.47 -8.81 11.35
CA LEU A 91 2.91 -10.01 12.10
C LEU A 91 3.06 -9.70 13.59
N THR A 92 3.66 -8.58 13.97
CA THR A 92 3.81 -8.16 15.36
C THR A 92 2.43 -7.94 16.01
N GLU A 93 1.51 -7.27 15.30
CA GLU A 93 0.15 -7.08 15.80
C GLU A 93 -0.59 -8.41 16.02
N SER A 94 -0.44 -9.35 15.08
CA SER A 94 -1.03 -10.69 15.21
C SER A 94 -0.46 -11.46 16.39
N ALA A 95 0.85 -11.36 16.63
CA ALA A 95 1.51 -11.97 17.78
C ALA A 95 1.03 -11.39 19.12
N HIS A 96 0.84 -10.06 19.20
CA HIS A 96 0.28 -9.40 20.39
C HIS A 96 -1.17 -9.83 20.66
N LYS A 97 -2.01 -9.89 19.62
CA LYS A 97 -3.39 -10.38 19.74
C LYS A 97 -3.44 -11.82 20.26
N ALA A 98 -2.62 -12.71 19.72
CA ALA A 98 -2.56 -14.10 20.15
C ALA A 98 -2.12 -14.27 21.61
N ARG A 99 -1.30 -13.37 22.14
CA ARG A 99 -0.84 -13.41 23.54
C ARG A 99 -1.87 -12.84 24.53
N ASN A 100 -2.66 -11.86 24.10
CA ASN A 100 -3.62 -11.16 24.96
C ASN A 100 -5.01 -11.79 24.95
N SER A 101 -5.28 -12.71 24.03
CA SER A 101 -6.55 -13.42 23.97
C SER A 101 -6.45 -14.74 24.74
N ASP A 102 -7.01 -14.77 25.97
CA ASP A 102 -7.33 -16.00 26.69
C ASP A 102 -8.45 -16.81 26.00
N ASP A 103 -9.13 -16.20 25.02
CA ASP A 103 -10.18 -16.79 24.21
C ASP A 103 -9.68 -17.06 22.77
N LEU A 104 -9.48 -18.33 22.45
CA LEU A 104 -9.16 -18.82 21.09
C LEU A 104 -10.21 -18.45 19.99
N ALA A 105 -11.29 -17.74 20.36
CA ALA A 105 -12.46 -17.56 19.49
C ALA A 105 -12.62 -16.16 18.86
N SER A 106 -11.75 -15.17 19.16
CA SER A 106 -11.97 -13.79 18.70
C SER A 106 -10.85 -13.21 17.81
N THR A 107 -10.08 -14.05 17.12
CA THR A 107 -9.14 -13.55 16.10
C THR A 107 -9.92 -13.14 14.86
N THR A 108 -10.06 -11.85 14.65
CA THR A 108 -10.58 -11.21 13.41
C THR A 108 -9.64 -11.36 12.20
N THR A 109 -8.53 -12.05 12.33
CA THR A 109 -7.68 -12.46 11.22
C THR A 109 -8.28 -13.73 10.61
N SER A 110 -8.57 -13.71 9.31
CA SER A 110 -8.91 -14.91 8.55
C SER A 110 -7.90 -15.99 8.87
N PRO A 111 -8.32 -17.25 9.10
CA PRO A 111 -7.39 -18.37 9.40
C PRO A 111 -6.39 -18.62 8.26
N THR A 112 -6.56 -17.97 7.13
CA THR A 112 -5.73 -18.06 5.91
C THR A 112 -4.70 -16.95 5.80
N SER A 113 -4.70 -15.94 6.70
CA SER A 113 -3.81 -14.78 6.58
C SER A 113 -2.54 -14.93 7.41
N VAL A 114 -1.39 -14.59 6.83
CA VAL A 114 -0.08 -14.49 7.48
C VAL A 114 0.44 -13.06 7.31
N GLY A 115 0.25 -12.24 8.32
CA GLY A 115 0.48 -10.80 8.23
C GLY A 115 -0.46 -10.17 7.21
N ILE A 116 0.10 -9.50 6.19
CA ILE A 116 -0.67 -8.88 5.10
C ILE A 116 -1.01 -9.83 3.94
N ILE A 117 -0.48 -11.06 3.97
CA ILE A 117 -0.65 -12.06 2.90
C ILE A 117 -1.85 -12.95 3.22
N ASP A 118 -2.80 -13.03 2.32
CA ASP A 118 -3.87 -14.01 2.34
C ASP A 118 -3.53 -15.17 1.39
N THR A 119 -3.49 -16.40 1.93
CA THR A 119 -3.15 -17.61 1.18
C THR A 119 -4.32 -18.19 0.39
N GLN A 120 -5.53 -17.66 0.62
CA GLN A 120 -6.78 -18.10 -0.01
C GLN A 120 -7.61 -16.89 -0.49
N MET A 121 -6.94 -15.80 -0.86
CA MET A 121 -7.59 -14.59 -1.36
C MET A 121 -8.50 -14.90 -2.55
N SER A 122 -9.72 -14.41 -2.49
CA SER A 122 -10.64 -14.39 -3.63
C SER A 122 -10.46 -13.10 -4.44
N PRO A 123 -9.92 -13.15 -5.65
CA PRO A 123 -9.82 -11.96 -6.48
C PRO A 123 -11.18 -11.33 -6.76
N VAL A 124 -12.21 -12.15 -6.98
CA VAL A 124 -13.57 -11.68 -7.27
C VAL A 124 -14.16 -10.90 -6.10
N GLU A 125 -14.03 -11.39 -4.86
CA GLU A 125 -14.53 -10.69 -3.68
C GLU A 125 -13.84 -9.32 -3.51
N VAL A 126 -12.53 -9.25 -3.72
CA VAL A 126 -11.79 -7.97 -3.66
C VAL A 126 -12.27 -7.02 -4.76
N ILE A 127 -12.40 -7.51 -6.01
CA ILE A 127 -12.86 -6.68 -7.13
C ILE A 127 -14.31 -6.22 -6.96
N GLN A 128 -15.18 -7.05 -6.37
CA GLN A 128 -16.55 -6.66 -6.05
C GLN A 128 -16.59 -5.51 -5.03
N GLN A 129 -15.76 -5.56 -4.00
CA GLN A 129 -15.66 -4.49 -3.01
C GLN A 129 -15.15 -3.19 -3.63
N SER A 130 -14.04 -3.25 -4.38
CA SER A 130 -13.50 -2.10 -5.13
C SER A 130 -14.55 -1.55 -6.10
N GLY A 131 -15.27 -2.43 -6.79
CA GLY A 131 -16.31 -2.08 -7.75
C GLY A 131 -17.49 -1.35 -7.11
N ALA A 132 -18.00 -1.85 -5.99
CA ALA A 132 -19.07 -1.20 -5.25
C ALA A 132 -18.68 0.20 -4.76
N TYR A 133 -17.45 0.36 -4.27
CA TYR A 133 -16.91 1.66 -3.87
C TYR A 133 -16.85 2.64 -5.06
N VAL A 134 -16.30 2.21 -6.20
CA VAL A 134 -16.16 3.06 -7.38
C VAL A 134 -17.52 3.38 -8.02
N GLN A 135 -18.49 2.44 -8.00
CA GLN A 135 -19.86 2.71 -8.43
C GLN A 135 -20.49 3.83 -7.62
N ALA A 136 -20.43 3.72 -6.29
CA ALA A 136 -20.98 4.76 -5.41
C ALA A 136 -20.31 6.14 -5.64
N LEU A 137 -18.99 6.17 -5.87
CA LEU A 137 -18.27 7.40 -6.18
C LEU A 137 -18.69 7.98 -7.54
N CYS A 138 -18.89 7.14 -8.54
CA CYS A 138 -19.34 7.53 -9.88
C CYS A 138 -20.77 8.07 -9.85
N GLU A 139 -21.69 7.40 -9.18
CA GLU A 139 -23.08 7.85 -8.97
C GLU A 139 -23.14 9.21 -8.28
N ALA A 140 -22.31 9.42 -7.25
CA ALA A 140 -22.24 10.70 -6.54
C ALA A 140 -21.69 11.85 -7.41
N THR A 141 -20.87 11.53 -8.42
CA THR A 141 -20.18 12.55 -9.26
C THR A 141 -20.92 12.81 -10.57
N PHE A 142 -21.46 11.77 -11.20
CA PHE A 142 -22.04 11.80 -12.56
C PHE A 142 -23.53 11.44 -12.59
N GLU A 143 -24.15 11.18 -11.43
CA GLU A 143 -25.55 10.75 -11.28
C GLU A 143 -25.87 9.41 -11.97
N MET A 144 -24.84 8.70 -12.43
CA MET A 144 -24.91 7.40 -13.08
C MET A 144 -23.63 6.61 -12.86
N ALA A 145 -23.72 5.27 -12.91
CA ALA A 145 -22.56 4.40 -12.87
C ALA A 145 -22.72 3.21 -13.83
N PRO A 146 -21.65 2.80 -14.52
CA PRO A 146 -21.64 1.59 -15.33
C PRO A 146 -21.89 0.32 -14.48
N VAL A 147 -22.48 -0.70 -15.09
CA VAL A 147 -22.67 -2.02 -14.48
C VAL A 147 -21.39 -2.84 -14.68
N ILE A 148 -20.90 -3.44 -13.60
CA ILE A 148 -19.77 -4.38 -13.66
C ILE A 148 -20.31 -5.78 -13.91
N GLN A 149 -19.77 -6.48 -14.91
CA GLN A 149 -20.02 -7.89 -15.17
C GLN A 149 -18.76 -8.69 -14.89
N PHE A 150 -18.94 -9.84 -14.26
CA PHE A 150 -17.85 -10.76 -13.92
C PHE A 150 -17.97 -12.02 -14.76
N GLU A 151 -16.89 -12.38 -15.44
CA GLU A 151 -16.80 -13.58 -16.27
C GLU A 151 -15.54 -14.34 -15.96
N GLY A 152 -15.57 -15.67 -16.05
CA GLY A 152 -14.41 -16.54 -15.84
C GLY A 152 -14.58 -17.45 -14.61
N ASP A 153 -13.49 -17.84 -13.97
CA ASP A 153 -13.51 -18.66 -12.76
C ASP A 153 -13.71 -17.78 -11.52
N LEU A 154 -14.97 -17.64 -11.14
CA LEU A 154 -15.36 -16.79 -10.02
C LEU A 154 -15.02 -17.39 -8.64
N ASP A 155 -14.74 -18.69 -8.58
CA ASP A 155 -14.38 -19.40 -7.36
C ASP A 155 -12.86 -19.50 -7.16
N ALA A 156 -12.06 -18.93 -8.08
CA ALA A 156 -10.61 -18.96 -8.02
C ALA A 156 -10.10 -18.39 -6.68
N ARG A 157 -9.09 -19.07 -6.14
CA ARG A 157 -8.37 -18.63 -4.94
C ARG A 157 -6.88 -18.55 -5.26
N THR A 158 -6.21 -17.55 -4.70
CA THR A 158 -4.78 -17.34 -4.92
C THR A 158 -4.10 -16.80 -3.67
N VAL A 159 -2.79 -16.96 -3.61
CA VAL A 159 -1.99 -16.25 -2.60
C VAL A 159 -1.79 -14.82 -3.05
N GLY A 160 -2.13 -13.86 -2.20
CA GLY A 160 -2.01 -12.45 -2.56
C GLY A 160 -2.09 -11.50 -1.37
N ILE A 161 -1.99 -10.23 -1.67
CA ILE A 161 -2.16 -9.15 -0.71
C ILE A 161 -3.44 -8.39 -1.09
N PRO A 162 -4.57 -8.61 -0.38
CA PRO A 162 -5.87 -8.06 -0.77
C PRO A 162 -5.85 -6.54 -0.96
N VAL A 163 -5.18 -5.82 -0.07
CA VAL A 163 -5.08 -4.35 -0.13
C VAL A 163 -4.38 -3.86 -1.40
N HIS A 164 -3.39 -4.60 -1.91
CA HIS A 164 -2.73 -4.23 -3.16
C HIS A 164 -3.64 -4.45 -4.37
N LEU A 165 -4.35 -5.57 -4.40
CA LEU A 165 -5.31 -5.83 -5.47
C LEU A 165 -6.45 -4.82 -5.45
N ASP A 166 -7.00 -4.53 -4.28
CA ASP A 166 -8.04 -3.51 -4.09
C ASP A 166 -7.60 -2.14 -4.62
N TYR A 167 -6.40 -1.69 -4.24
CA TYR A 167 -5.85 -0.42 -4.73
C TYR A 167 -5.74 -0.39 -6.26
N VAL A 168 -5.15 -1.43 -6.86
CA VAL A 168 -4.98 -1.52 -8.32
C VAL A 168 -6.35 -1.51 -9.02
N MET A 169 -7.29 -2.32 -8.53
CA MET A 169 -8.63 -2.43 -9.14
C MET A 169 -9.43 -1.15 -8.96
N THR A 170 -9.35 -0.50 -7.80
CA THR A 170 -9.99 0.80 -7.56
C THR A 170 -9.52 1.84 -8.58
N GLU A 171 -8.22 1.97 -8.82
CA GLU A 171 -7.67 2.93 -9.77
C GLU A 171 -8.03 2.59 -11.23
N LEU A 172 -7.98 1.31 -11.61
CA LEU A 172 -8.38 0.88 -12.95
C LEU A 172 -9.88 1.10 -13.20
N LEU A 173 -10.73 0.77 -12.24
CA LEU A 173 -12.18 0.96 -12.34
C LEU A 173 -12.54 2.45 -12.37
N LYS A 174 -11.92 3.29 -11.56
CA LYS A 174 -12.11 4.75 -11.62
C LYS A 174 -11.82 5.29 -13.02
N ASN A 175 -10.69 4.89 -13.62
CA ASN A 175 -10.33 5.31 -14.96
C ASN A 175 -11.35 4.81 -16.01
N SER A 176 -11.77 3.54 -15.93
CA SER A 176 -12.73 2.94 -16.85
C SER A 176 -14.11 3.57 -16.72
N PHE A 177 -14.59 3.79 -15.51
CA PHE A 177 -15.90 4.40 -15.26
C PHE A 177 -15.94 5.83 -15.78
N ARG A 178 -14.90 6.60 -15.46
CA ARG A 178 -14.77 7.97 -15.98
C ARG A 178 -14.80 8.00 -17.51
N ALA A 179 -14.02 7.14 -18.17
CA ALA A 179 -14.00 7.06 -19.63
C ALA A 179 -15.37 6.69 -20.23
N THR A 180 -16.17 5.86 -19.50
CA THR A 180 -17.49 5.42 -19.95
C THR A 180 -18.57 6.49 -19.73
N THR A 181 -18.44 7.32 -18.69
CA THR A 181 -19.44 8.34 -18.34
C THR A 181 -19.19 9.68 -18.99
N GLU A 182 -17.96 10.00 -19.40
CA GLU A 182 -17.60 11.24 -20.09
C GLU A 182 -17.78 11.14 -21.63
N MET A 183 -18.15 9.96 -22.18
CA MET A 183 -18.46 9.74 -23.61
C MET A 183 -19.92 10.05 -23.92
#